data_3c1b1bca21038c0e9fb420188b6bf311
#
_entry.id   3c1b1bca21038c0e9fb420188b6bf311
#
_cell.length_a   1.000
_cell.length_b   1.000
_cell.length_c   1.000
_cell.angle_alpha   90.00
_cell.angle_beta   90.00
_cell.angle_gamma   90.00
#
_symmetry.space_group_name_H-M   'P 1'
#
loop_
_entity.id
_entity.type
_entity.pdbx_description
1 polymer ?
#
loop_
_entity_poly.entity_id
_entity_poly.type
_entity_poly.pdbx_seq_one_letter_code
_entity_poly.pdbx_strand_id
1 'polypeptide(L)'
;MLYGYARVSTRGQQRDGNGLEAQVSQLEAAGCTEIVQEAYTGTTVDRPRFDALLASLEPGDTLVVAKLDRIARTTVDGCALVRSLIDRGVTVRVLNMGTLDDTPVGKMMVSVMFAMAEFERDMIVQRTREGKAVARTRDGYREGRPEKEVDRSALMDHITAVSERRESVGDACRALGIGRTTYYKLRKQAV
;
A
#
# COMPACT_ATOMS: atom_id res chain seq x y z
N MET A 1 29.24 -5.39 -4.04
CA MET A 1 28.98 -4.32 -5.04
C MET A 1 28.00 -3.29 -4.48
N LEU A 2 27.81 -2.11 -5.17
CA LEU A 2 26.82 -1.11 -4.77
C LEU A 2 25.65 -1.11 -5.75
N TYR A 3 24.50 -1.58 -5.31
CA TYR A 3 23.27 -1.64 -6.09
C TYR A 3 22.33 -0.50 -5.70
N GLY A 4 21.91 0.31 -6.65
CA GLY A 4 20.93 1.35 -6.47
C GLY A 4 19.51 0.90 -6.80
N TYR A 5 18.52 1.34 -6.02
CA TYR A 5 17.12 1.14 -6.38
C TYR A 5 16.35 2.47 -6.36
N ALA A 6 15.70 2.77 -7.48
CA ALA A 6 14.88 3.96 -7.68
C ALA A 6 13.46 3.58 -8.08
N ARG A 7 12.46 4.24 -7.46
CA ARG A 7 11.05 3.97 -7.72
C ARG A 7 10.21 5.24 -7.79
N VAL A 8 9.28 5.28 -8.77
CA VAL A 8 8.27 6.34 -8.84
C VAL A 8 6.88 5.73 -9.04
N SER A 9 5.85 6.47 -8.58
CA SER A 9 4.47 6.22 -8.99
C SER A 9 4.17 7.05 -10.23
N THR A 10 3.47 6.49 -11.22
CA THR A 10 3.08 7.18 -12.46
C THR A 10 2.28 8.48 -12.23
N ARG A 11 1.64 8.64 -11.06
CA ARG A 11 0.94 9.87 -10.65
C ARG A 11 1.84 10.93 -10.00
N GLY A 12 3.09 10.60 -9.65
CA GLY A 12 4.02 11.47 -8.90
C GLY A 12 5.13 12.09 -9.72
N GLN A 13 5.18 11.88 -11.02
CA GLN A 13 6.31 12.29 -11.87
C GLN A 13 6.55 13.80 -12.01
N GLN A 14 5.67 14.67 -11.53
CA GLN A 14 5.75 16.10 -11.88
C GLN A 14 5.79 17.11 -10.74
N ARG A 15 5.70 16.73 -9.47
CA ARG A 15 5.46 17.79 -8.45
C ARG A 15 6.56 18.04 -7.41
N ASP A 16 7.48 17.12 -7.09
CA ASP A 16 8.28 17.30 -5.86
C ASP A 16 9.79 17.14 -5.96
N GLY A 17 10.42 17.25 -7.13
CA GLY A 17 11.90 17.04 -7.23
C GLY A 17 12.37 15.62 -6.83
N ASN A 18 11.44 14.73 -6.49
CA ASN A 18 11.64 13.30 -6.20
C ASN A 18 11.40 12.41 -7.43
N GLY A 19 11.51 12.98 -8.63
CA GLY A 19 11.42 12.27 -9.89
C GLY A 19 12.40 11.11 -9.97
N LEU A 20 12.17 10.17 -10.88
CA LEU A 20 13.06 9.02 -11.08
C LEU A 20 14.49 9.48 -11.41
N GLU A 21 14.62 10.49 -12.27
CA GLU A 21 15.90 11.08 -12.67
C GLU A 21 16.70 11.63 -11.49
N ALA A 22 16.05 12.36 -10.58
CA ALA A 22 16.68 12.88 -9.38
C ALA A 22 17.18 11.77 -8.45
N GLN A 23 16.40 10.69 -8.29
CA GLN A 23 16.83 9.53 -7.50
C GLN A 23 18.02 8.83 -8.17
N VAL A 24 17.98 8.62 -9.48
CA VAL A 24 19.08 8.00 -10.23
C VAL A 24 20.37 8.83 -10.09
N SER A 25 20.30 10.14 -10.28
CA SER A 25 21.46 11.04 -10.09
C SER A 25 22.04 10.96 -8.67
N GLN A 26 21.20 10.88 -7.64
CA GLN A 26 21.66 10.70 -6.25
C GLN A 26 22.35 9.34 -6.05
N LEU A 27 21.84 8.27 -6.66
CA LEU A 27 22.43 6.94 -6.57
C LEU A 27 23.75 6.85 -7.33
N GLU A 28 23.85 7.47 -8.50
CA GLU A 28 25.10 7.59 -9.26
C GLU A 28 26.16 8.37 -8.46
N ALA A 29 25.77 9.51 -7.87
CA ALA A 29 26.64 10.29 -7.01
C ALA A 29 27.08 9.52 -5.74
N ALA A 30 26.27 8.58 -5.26
CA ALA A 30 26.60 7.70 -4.16
C ALA A 30 27.53 6.53 -4.56
N GLY A 31 27.85 6.38 -5.85
CA GLY A 31 28.78 5.38 -6.38
C GLY A 31 28.14 4.06 -6.74
N CYS A 32 26.81 4.03 -6.95
CA CYS A 32 26.13 2.79 -7.39
C CYS A 32 26.64 2.37 -8.77
N THR A 33 27.03 1.09 -8.90
CA THR A 33 27.51 0.49 -10.15
C THR A 33 26.40 -0.06 -11.01
N GLU A 34 25.30 -0.44 -10.39
CA GLU A 34 24.08 -0.92 -11.03
C GLU A 34 22.86 -0.25 -10.39
N ILE A 35 21.96 0.29 -11.20
CA ILE A 35 20.74 0.98 -10.71
C ILE A 35 19.51 0.37 -11.34
N VAL A 36 18.72 -0.30 -10.49
CA VAL A 36 17.43 -0.86 -10.87
C VAL A 36 16.34 0.20 -10.73
N GLN A 37 15.63 0.46 -11.82
CA GLN A 37 14.58 1.45 -11.89
C GLN A 37 13.23 0.78 -12.08
N GLU A 38 12.21 1.22 -11.35
CA GLU A 38 10.87 0.68 -11.44
C GLU A 38 9.81 1.81 -11.44
N ALA A 39 8.93 1.78 -12.46
CA ALA A 39 7.81 2.68 -12.54
C ALA A 39 6.52 1.92 -12.16
N TYR A 40 5.77 2.47 -11.21
CA TYR A 40 4.62 1.82 -10.61
C TYR A 40 3.30 2.43 -11.10
N THR A 41 2.45 1.62 -11.73
CA THR A 41 1.07 1.99 -12.07
C THR A 41 0.15 1.58 -10.92
N GLY A 42 -0.25 2.50 -10.11
CA GLY A 42 -0.97 2.51 -8.83
C GLY A 42 -1.92 1.38 -8.40
N THR A 43 -2.11 0.31 -9.14
CA THR A 43 -3.04 -0.78 -8.81
C THR A 43 -2.39 -2.14 -8.58
N THR A 44 -1.19 -2.40 -9.08
CA THR A 44 -0.49 -3.68 -8.90
C THR A 44 0.56 -3.61 -7.79
N VAL A 45 0.62 -4.66 -6.99
CA VAL A 45 1.54 -4.80 -5.83
C VAL A 45 2.91 -5.30 -6.27
N ASP A 46 3.00 -5.86 -7.48
CA ASP A 46 4.16 -6.59 -7.96
C ASP A 46 5.33 -5.66 -8.27
N ARG A 47 6.50 -5.99 -7.74
CA ARG A 47 7.78 -5.31 -7.95
C ARG A 47 8.81 -6.29 -8.52
N PRO A 48 8.59 -6.83 -9.72
CA PRO A 48 9.40 -7.93 -10.23
C PRO A 48 10.88 -7.58 -10.34
N ARG A 49 11.21 -6.32 -10.66
CA ARG A 49 12.60 -5.86 -10.75
C ARG A 49 13.25 -5.72 -9.38
N PHE A 50 12.50 -5.19 -8.40
CA PHE A 50 12.98 -5.11 -7.03
C PHE A 50 13.16 -6.49 -6.40
N ASP A 51 12.19 -7.38 -6.59
CA ASP A 51 12.26 -8.74 -6.06
C ASP A 51 13.42 -9.52 -6.69
N ALA A 52 13.66 -9.35 -7.99
CA ALA A 52 14.84 -9.92 -8.66
C ALA A 52 16.15 -9.36 -8.12
N LEU A 53 16.23 -8.04 -7.88
CA LEU A 53 17.38 -7.41 -7.24
C LEU A 53 17.61 -7.99 -5.84
N LEU A 54 16.57 -8.07 -5.00
CA LEU A 54 16.70 -8.63 -3.65
C LEU A 54 17.18 -10.08 -3.65
N ALA A 55 16.77 -10.85 -4.65
CA ALA A 55 17.19 -12.25 -4.81
C ALA A 55 18.66 -12.38 -5.25
N SER A 56 19.19 -11.41 -6.01
CA SER A 56 20.56 -11.42 -6.54
C SER A 56 21.60 -10.88 -5.55
N LEU A 57 21.17 -10.17 -4.48
CA LEU A 57 22.12 -9.62 -3.50
C LEU A 57 22.81 -10.73 -2.71
N GLU A 58 24.13 -10.64 -2.62
CA GLU A 58 25.01 -11.55 -1.87
C GLU A 58 25.57 -10.89 -0.61
N PRO A 59 26.05 -11.69 0.37
CA PRO A 59 26.76 -11.16 1.53
C PRO A 59 27.93 -10.25 1.12
N GLY A 60 28.02 -9.07 1.71
CA GLY A 60 29.00 -8.04 1.37
C GLY A 60 28.53 -7.04 0.32
N ASP A 61 27.38 -7.26 -0.30
CA ASP A 61 26.76 -6.25 -1.17
C ASP A 61 26.12 -5.11 -0.37
N THR A 62 25.91 -3.99 -1.05
CA THR A 62 25.24 -2.81 -0.47
C THR A 62 24.07 -2.39 -1.35
N LEU A 63 22.87 -2.42 -0.78
CA LEU A 63 21.67 -1.82 -1.39
C LEU A 63 21.59 -0.35 -1.02
N VAL A 64 21.58 0.53 -2.01
CA VAL A 64 21.49 2.00 -1.83
C VAL A 64 20.14 2.50 -2.31
N VAL A 65 19.48 3.29 -1.46
CA VAL A 65 18.19 3.93 -1.78
C VAL A 65 18.18 5.39 -1.32
N ALA A 66 17.48 6.24 -2.05
CA ALA A 66 17.37 7.65 -1.68
C ALA A 66 16.63 7.84 -0.34
N LYS A 67 15.56 7.10 -0.14
CA LYS A 67 14.73 7.12 1.08
C LYS A 67 14.16 5.72 1.35
N LEU A 68 13.84 5.43 2.61
CA LEU A 68 13.30 4.13 3.03
C LEU A 68 11.94 3.79 2.37
N ASP A 69 11.10 4.80 2.10
CA ASP A 69 9.81 4.65 1.44
C ASP A 69 9.91 4.14 -0.02
N ARG A 70 11.12 4.09 -0.58
CA ARG A 70 11.36 3.52 -1.90
C ARG A 70 11.32 1.99 -1.86
N ILE A 71 11.76 1.36 -0.78
CA ILE A 71 11.82 -0.11 -0.66
C ILE A 71 10.58 -0.71 -0.01
N ALA A 72 9.81 0.06 0.75
CA ALA A 72 8.60 -0.44 1.42
C ALA A 72 7.44 0.56 1.34
N ARG A 73 6.23 0.09 1.62
CA ARG A 73 5.01 0.93 1.67
C ARG A 73 4.73 1.44 3.07
N THR A 74 5.09 0.65 4.06
CA THR A 74 4.97 1.04 5.47
C THR A 74 6.35 1.04 6.10
N THR A 75 6.52 1.84 7.14
CA THR A 75 7.80 1.89 7.88
C THR A 75 8.11 0.52 8.49
N VAL A 76 7.09 -0.20 8.96
CA VAL A 76 7.23 -1.55 9.53
C VAL A 76 7.79 -2.54 8.50
N ASP A 77 7.21 -2.57 7.29
CA ASP A 77 7.69 -3.46 6.21
C ASP A 77 9.12 -3.09 5.79
N GLY A 78 9.42 -1.79 5.75
CA GLY A 78 10.77 -1.28 5.44
C GLY A 78 11.79 -1.75 6.46
N CYS A 79 11.50 -1.64 7.74
CA CYS A 79 12.38 -2.09 8.81
C CYS A 79 12.57 -3.61 8.80
N ALA A 80 11.50 -4.38 8.57
CA ALA A 80 11.56 -5.84 8.46
C ALA A 80 12.44 -6.28 7.28
N LEU A 81 12.29 -5.62 6.12
CA LEU A 81 13.13 -5.89 4.96
C LEU A 81 14.61 -5.55 5.22
N VAL A 82 14.88 -4.37 5.78
CA VAL A 82 16.26 -3.97 6.14
C VAL A 82 16.89 -4.98 7.07
N ARG A 83 16.17 -5.42 8.10
CA ARG A 83 16.67 -6.44 9.04
C ARG A 83 16.99 -7.75 8.33
N SER A 84 16.09 -8.23 7.48
CA SER A 84 16.31 -9.44 6.69
C SER A 84 17.54 -9.36 5.79
N LEU A 85 17.81 -8.19 5.21
CA LEU A 85 19.01 -7.95 4.39
C LEU A 85 20.28 -7.97 5.23
N ILE A 86 20.28 -7.30 6.37
CA ILE A 86 21.41 -7.30 7.31
C ILE A 86 21.70 -8.72 7.82
N ASP A 87 20.67 -9.51 8.16
CA ASP A 87 20.81 -10.90 8.59
C ASP A 87 21.40 -11.79 7.47
N ARG A 88 21.25 -11.39 6.20
CA ARG A 88 21.89 -12.02 5.04
C ARG A 88 23.32 -11.50 4.76
N GLY A 89 23.83 -10.59 5.57
CA GLY A 89 25.15 -9.96 5.37
C GLY A 89 25.15 -8.85 4.31
N VAL A 90 23.99 -8.32 3.93
CA VAL A 90 23.85 -7.20 3.00
C VAL A 90 23.72 -5.89 3.76
N THR A 91 24.50 -4.91 3.38
CA THR A 91 24.41 -3.54 3.94
C THR A 91 23.31 -2.76 3.25
N VAL A 92 22.51 -1.98 3.99
CA VAL A 92 21.51 -1.07 3.41
C VAL A 92 21.91 0.38 3.68
N ARG A 93 22.13 1.14 2.63
CA ARG A 93 22.46 2.58 2.71
C ARG A 93 21.28 3.42 2.27
N VAL A 94 20.71 4.17 3.19
CA VAL A 94 19.61 5.10 2.93
C VAL A 94 20.19 6.51 2.93
N LEU A 95 20.19 7.19 1.77
CA LEU A 95 20.97 8.41 1.56
C LEU A 95 20.61 9.55 2.53
N ASN A 96 19.35 9.62 2.96
CA ASN A 96 18.90 10.64 3.92
C ASN A 96 19.00 10.20 5.40
N MET A 97 19.49 8.98 5.69
CA MET A 97 19.52 8.45 7.07
C MET A 97 20.89 7.89 7.47
N GLY A 98 21.65 7.35 6.50
CA GLY A 98 22.94 6.71 6.74
C GLY A 98 22.96 5.23 6.39
N THR A 99 23.97 4.54 6.91
CA THR A 99 24.22 3.11 6.64
C THR A 99 23.66 2.25 7.75
N LEU A 100 22.94 1.21 7.38
CA LEU A 100 22.32 0.20 8.25
C LEU A 100 23.01 -1.14 7.93
N ASP A 101 23.77 -1.64 8.88
CA ASP A 101 24.61 -2.83 8.75
C ASP A 101 24.59 -3.68 10.01
N ASP A 102 25.40 -4.73 10.06
CA ASP A 102 25.49 -5.66 11.20
C ASP A 102 26.28 -5.11 12.40
N THR A 103 26.75 -3.86 12.34
CA THR A 103 27.41 -3.23 13.48
C THR A 103 26.45 -2.97 14.64
N PRO A 104 26.97 -2.87 15.89
CA PRO A 104 26.12 -2.53 17.03
C PRO A 104 25.31 -1.23 16.82
N VAL A 105 25.89 -0.23 16.17
CA VAL A 105 25.23 1.04 15.86
C VAL A 105 24.15 0.85 14.78
N GLY A 106 24.44 0.12 13.70
CA GLY A 106 23.48 -0.21 12.66
C GLY A 106 22.26 -0.97 13.22
N LYS A 107 22.50 -1.99 14.04
CA LYS A 107 21.44 -2.74 14.74
C LYS A 107 20.61 -1.87 15.69
N MET A 108 21.24 -0.97 16.42
CA MET A 108 20.55 0.00 17.27
C MET A 108 19.65 0.91 16.44
N MET A 109 20.15 1.45 15.33
CA MET A 109 19.37 2.31 14.44
C MET A 109 18.14 1.59 13.89
N VAL A 110 18.29 0.35 13.40
CA VAL A 110 17.16 -0.45 12.92
C VAL A 110 16.14 -0.70 14.03
N SER A 111 16.59 -0.98 15.26
CA SER A 111 15.71 -1.20 16.41
C SER A 111 14.92 0.06 16.79
N VAL A 112 15.54 1.23 16.78
CA VAL A 112 14.88 2.52 17.03
C VAL A 112 13.84 2.81 15.94
N MET A 113 14.20 2.57 14.67
CA MET A 113 13.27 2.76 13.55
C MET A 113 12.05 1.84 13.67
N PHE A 114 12.26 0.60 14.08
CA PHE A 114 11.18 -0.37 14.29
C PHE A 114 10.25 0.10 15.40
N ALA A 115 10.80 0.52 16.54
CA ALA A 115 10.02 1.05 17.66
C ALA A 115 9.21 2.31 17.27
N MET A 116 9.80 3.20 16.48
CA MET A 116 9.07 4.38 15.95
C MET A 116 7.93 3.98 15.00
N ALA A 117 8.16 2.99 14.13
CA ALA A 117 7.14 2.51 13.20
C ALA A 117 5.94 1.86 13.94
N GLU A 118 6.21 1.08 14.99
CA GLU A 118 5.16 0.53 15.85
C GLU A 118 4.42 1.64 16.59
N PHE A 119 5.12 2.61 17.16
CA PHE A 119 4.50 3.76 17.81
C PHE A 119 3.58 4.54 16.86
N GLU A 120 4.04 4.86 15.64
CA GLU A 120 3.21 5.54 14.64
C GLU A 120 1.93 4.75 14.32
N ARG A 121 2.06 3.43 14.16
CA ARG A 121 0.91 2.55 13.92
C ARG A 121 -0.08 2.58 15.07
N ASP A 122 0.41 2.47 16.30
CA ASP A 122 -0.44 2.48 17.50
C ASP A 122 -1.14 3.82 17.66
N MET A 123 -0.44 4.92 17.39
CA MET A 123 -1.03 6.27 17.39
C MET A 123 -2.12 6.44 16.34
N ILE A 124 -1.96 5.87 15.14
CA ILE A 124 -3.00 5.88 14.09
C ILE A 124 -4.23 5.08 14.54
N VAL A 125 -4.02 3.89 15.12
CA VAL A 125 -5.10 3.04 15.66
C VAL A 125 -5.83 3.77 16.78
N GLN A 126 -5.10 4.37 17.71
CA GLN A 126 -5.68 5.13 18.82
C GLN A 126 -6.52 6.31 18.32
N ARG A 127 -5.97 7.17 17.48
CA ARG A 127 -6.70 8.31 16.88
C ARG A 127 -7.96 7.86 16.12
N THR A 128 -7.86 6.73 15.41
CA THR A 128 -9.01 6.16 14.70
C THR A 128 -10.10 5.71 15.67
N ARG A 129 -9.74 5.05 16.78
CA ARG A 129 -10.68 4.64 17.84
C ARG A 129 -11.34 5.82 18.50
N GLU A 130 -10.56 6.84 18.86
CA GLU A 130 -11.06 8.08 19.46
C GLU A 130 -12.01 8.81 18.49
N GLY A 131 -11.62 8.96 17.22
CA GLY A 131 -12.46 9.56 16.19
C GLY A 131 -13.78 8.80 15.98
N LYS A 132 -13.75 7.46 15.99
CA LYS A 132 -14.95 6.62 15.93
C LYS A 132 -15.81 6.77 17.18
N ALA A 133 -15.23 6.85 18.36
CA ALA A 133 -15.96 7.06 19.61
C ALA A 133 -16.75 8.40 19.57
N VAL A 134 -16.08 9.49 19.15
CA VAL A 134 -16.72 10.79 18.97
C VAL A 134 -17.79 10.75 17.85
N ALA A 135 -17.52 10.06 16.75
CA ALA A 135 -18.49 9.95 15.65
C ALA A 135 -19.78 9.22 16.09
N ARG A 136 -19.66 8.18 16.93
CA ARG A 136 -20.80 7.40 17.46
C ARG A 136 -21.72 8.21 18.37
N THR A 137 -21.27 9.31 18.94
CA THR A 137 -22.12 10.21 19.75
C THR A 137 -22.96 11.18 18.91
N ARG A 138 -22.72 11.22 17.59
CA ARG A 138 -23.47 12.12 16.68
C ARG A 138 -24.76 11.44 16.22
N ASP A 139 -25.86 12.20 16.23
CA ASP A 139 -27.13 11.72 15.69
C ASP A 139 -26.99 11.34 14.22
N GLY A 140 -27.55 10.20 13.85
CA GLY A 140 -27.49 9.66 12.49
C GLY A 140 -26.18 9.00 12.09
N TYR A 141 -25.22 8.82 13.01
CA TYR A 141 -23.99 8.12 12.70
C TYR A 141 -24.24 6.65 12.33
N ARG A 142 -23.71 6.24 11.19
CA ARG A 142 -23.66 4.83 10.75
C ARG A 142 -22.23 4.44 10.46
N GLU A 143 -21.80 3.31 11.01
CA GLU A 143 -20.48 2.75 10.71
C GLU A 143 -20.52 2.00 9.37
N GLY A 144 -19.54 2.27 8.50
CA GLY A 144 -19.41 1.61 7.22
C GLY A 144 -19.94 2.43 6.04
N ARG A 145 -20.01 1.79 4.87
CA ARG A 145 -20.54 2.43 3.65
C ARG A 145 -22.06 2.60 3.78
N PRO A 146 -22.62 3.79 3.52
CA PRO A 146 -24.05 3.99 3.46
C PRO A 146 -24.72 2.97 2.54
N GLU A 147 -25.85 2.41 2.98
CA GLU A 147 -26.65 1.56 2.10
C GLU A 147 -27.19 2.42 0.96
N LYS A 148 -27.12 1.89 -0.25
CA LYS A 148 -27.68 2.59 -1.40
C LYS A 148 -29.19 2.54 -1.31
N GLU A 149 -29.82 3.69 -1.33
CA GLU A 149 -31.28 3.79 -1.46
C GLU A 149 -31.69 3.25 -2.84
N VAL A 150 -32.58 2.28 -2.83
CA VAL A 150 -33.14 1.68 -4.03
C VAL A 150 -34.65 1.85 -3.94
N ASP A 151 -35.25 2.37 -5.01
CA ASP A 151 -36.69 2.47 -5.08
C ASP A 151 -37.32 1.06 -4.93
N ARG A 152 -38.17 0.92 -3.92
CA ARG A 152 -38.78 -0.34 -3.56
C ARG A 152 -39.71 -0.87 -4.67
N SER A 153 -40.44 0.04 -5.39
CA SER A 153 -41.30 -0.33 -6.49
C SER A 153 -40.44 -0.89 -7.64
N ALA A 154 -39.43 -0.15 -8.09
CA ALA A 154 -38.53 -0.61 -9.12
C ALA A 154 -37.81 -1.92 -8.75
N LEU A 155 -37.42 -2.09 -7.48
CA LEU A 155 -36.83 -3.34 -7.00
C LEU A 155 -37.81 -4.52 -7.15
N MET A 156 -39.09 -4.34 -6.79
CA MET A 156 -40.10 -5.40 -6.88
C MET A 156 -40.37 -5.75 -8.35
N ASP A 157 -40.45 -4.78 -9.25
CA ASP A 157 -40.65 -5.01 -10.68
C ASP A 157 -39.52 -5.85 -11.27
N HIS A 158 -38.29 -5.52 -10.93
CA HIS A 158 -37.10 -6.29 -11.36
C HIS A 158 -37.04 -7.68 -10.72
N ILE A 159 -37.43 -7.83 -9.46
CA ILE A 159 -37.53 -9.16 -8.81
C ILE A 159 -38.56 -10.03 -9.54
N THR A 160 -39.72 -9.49 -9.89
CA THR A 160 -40.78 -10.19 -10.61
C THR A 160 -40.29 -10.57 -12.02
N ALA A 161 -39.70 -9.63 -12.75
CA ALA A 161 -39.16 -9.88 -14.10
C ALA A 161 -38.07 -10.98 -14.10
N VAL A 162 -37.22 -11.01 -13.08
CA VAL A 162 -36.19 -12.05 -12.94
C VAL A 162 -36.86 -13.41 -12.58
N SER A 163 -37.88 -13.43 -11.71
CA SER A 163 -38.57 -14.69 -11.34
C SER A 163 -39.31 -15.31 -12.51
N GLU A 164 -39.86 -14.47 -13.38
CA GLU A 164 -40.56 -14.89 -14.61
C GLU A 164 -39.61 -15.13 -15.81
N ARG A 165 -38.28 -15.07 -15.57
CA ARG A 165 -37.24 -15.25 -16.60
C ARG A 165 -37.29 -14.23 -17.76
N ARG A 166 -37.94 -13.09 -17.56
CA ARG A 166 -38.00 -11.99 -18.53
C ARG A 166 -36.73 -11.12 -18.50
N GLU A 167 -35.96 -11.17 -17.41
CA GLU A 167 -34.76 -10.40 -17.19
C GLU A 167 -33.68 -11.22 -16.49
N SER A 168 -32.39 -10.92 -16.71
CA SER A 168 -31.31 -11.52 -15.95
C SER A 168 -31.01 -10.74 -14.66
N VAL A 169 -30.49 -11.41 -13.64
CA VAL A 169 -30.04 -10.74 -12.40
C VAL A 169 -28.97 -9.68 -12.70
N GLY A 170 -28.17 -9.89 -13.76
CA GLY A 170 -27.15 -8.91 -14.16
C GLY A 170 -27.76 -7.62 -14.71
N ASP A 171 -28.83 -7.72 -15.48
CA ASP A 171 -29.55 -6.57 -16.05
C ASP A 171 -30.29 -5.80 -14.96
N ALA A 172 -31.02 -6.50 -14.09
CA ALA A 172 -31.66 -5.92 -12.92
C ALA A 172 -30.64 -5.16 -12.02
N CYS A 173 -29.49 -5.74 -11.78
CA CYS A 173 -28.42 -5.07 -11.03
C CYS A 173 -27.92 -3.80 -11.72
N ARG A 174 -27.79 -3.81 -13.03
CA ARG A 174 -27.37 -2.63 -13.82
C ARG A 174 -28.44 -1.53 -13.78
N ALA A 175 -29.69 -1.88 -13.98
CA ALA A 175 -30.80 -0.95 -13.95
C ALA A 175 -30.95 -0.26 -12.57
N LEU A 176 -30.87 -1.05 -11.48
CA LEU A 176 -30.92 -0.53 -10.10
C LEU A 176 -29.58 0.11 -9.65
N GLY A 177 -28.51 -0.05 -10.44
CA GLY A 177 -27.17 0.43 -10.12
C GLY A 177 -26.58 -0.19 -8.86
N ILE A 178 -26.90 -1.43 -8.51
CA ILE A 178 -26.44 -2.17 -7.33
C ILE A 178 -25.63 -3.41 -7.71
N GLY A 179 -24.84 -3.93 -6.77
CA GLY A 179 -24.14 -5.20 -6.97
C GLY A 179 -25.05 -6.41 -6.71
N ARG A 180 -24.67 -7.58 -7.27
CA ARG A 180 -25.43 -8.84 -7.09
C ARG A 180 -25.66 -9.18 -5.62
N THR A 181 -24.67 -9.00 -4.76
CA THR A 181 -24.78 -9.26 -3.31
C THR A 181 -25.88 -8.40 -2.68
N THR A 182 -25.92 -7.10 -3.05
CA THR A 182 -26.95 -6.17 -2.58
C THR A 182 -28.34 -6.55 -3.09
N TYR A 183 -28.44 -6.94 -4.38
CA TYR A 183 -29.70 -7.41 -4.97
C TYR A 183 -30.28 -8.60 -4.21
N TYR A 184 -29.49 -9.64 -3.94
CA TYR A 184 -29.97 -10.81 -3.20
C TYR A 184 -30.30 -10.50 -1.74
N LYS A 185 -29.55 -9.58 -1.08
CA LYS A 185 -29.89 -9.09 0.26
C LYS A 185 -31.25 -8.40 0.28
N LEU A 186 -31.49 -7.47 -0.65
CA LEU A 186 -32.74 -6.71 -0.75
C LEU A 186 -33.92 -7.61 -1.16
N ARG A 187 -33.71 -8.55 -2.09
CA ARG A 187 -34.71 -9.54 -2.47
C ARG A 187 -35.18 -10.38 -1.25
N LYS A 188 -34.23 -10.81 -0.39
CA LYS A 188 -34.56 -11.58 0.83
C LYS A 188 -35.37 -10.77 1.85
N GLN A 189 -35.23 -9.44 1.83
CA GLN A 189 -35.96 -8.53 2.73
C GLN A 189 -37.32 -8.11 2.18
N ALA A 190 -37.53 -8.27 0.87
CA ALA A 190 -38.75 -7.86 0.18
C ALA A 190 -39.78 -8.99 -0.01
N VAL A 191 -39.33 -10.25 0.11
CA VAL A 191 -40.10 -11.47 0.11
C VAL A 191 -40.19 -12.01 1.54
#